data_595dc2ee546ad70dc917f7cb450f9ded
#
_entry.id   595dc2ee546ad70dc917f7cb450f9ded
#
_cell.length_a   1.000
_cell.length_b   1.000
_cell.length_c   1.000
_cell.angle_alpha   90.00
_cell.angle_beta   90.00
_cell.angle_gamma   90.00
#
_symmetry.space_group_name_H-M   'P 1'
#
loop_
_entity.id
_entity.type
_entity.pdbx_description
1 polymer ?
#
loop_
_entity_poly.entity_id
_entity_poly.type
_entity_poly.pdbx_seq_one_letter_code
_entity_poly.pdbx_strand_id
1 'polypeptide(L)'
;MTDRFNTIAGWVLFAGIVLLGSSIVAGEVFKSHRREEMGYPIPGVVAEGEAGEAAKPIEFYLASADPAKGEQSFKKCAACHNADKGGANALGPNLWGVLGEAVGKGHGYAFSPALSGHGGTWDWTTMSDWLANPKKFAPGTKMTF
;
A
#
# COMPACT_ATOMS: atom_id res chain seq x y z
N MET A 1 -0.46 -10.28 67.70
CA MET A 1 -0.96 -10.62 66.34
C MET A 1 -0.64 -9.54 65.28
N THR A 2 -0.23 -8.35 65.66
CA THR A 2 0.03 -7.20 64.80
C THR A 2 1.33 -7.33 63.99
N ASP A 3 2.38 -7.92 64.51
CA ASP A 3 3.71 -7.93 63.87
C ASP A 3 3.76 -8.79 62.58
N ARG A 4 3.10 -9.93 62.57
CA ARG A 4 3.07 -10.78 61.35
C ARG A 4 2.26 -10.12 60.24
N PHE A 5 1.17 -9.45 60.54
CA PHE A 5 0.36 -8.72 59.57
C PHE A 5 1.15 -7.55 58.99
N ASN A 6 1.80 -6.76 59.81
CA ASN A 6 2.64 -5.66 59.38
C ASN A 6 3.82 -6.15 58.52
N THR A 7 4.44 -7.26 58.89
CA THR A 7 5.53 -7.85 58.11
C THR A 7 5.04 -8.32 56.71
N ILE A 8 3.90 -9.01 56.65
CA ILE A 8 3.30 -9.45 55.40
C ILE A 8 2.89 -8.25 54.56
N ALA A 9 2.21 -7.27 55.13
CA ALA A 9 1.84 -6.05 54.42
C ALA A 9 3.06 -5.29 53.89
N GLY A 10 4.14 -5.21 54.68
CA GLY A 10 5.40 -4.63 54.23
C GLY A 10 6.01 -5.32 53.02
N TRP A 11 6.03 -6.65 53.03
CA TRP A 11 6.54 -7.42 51.88
C TRP A 11 5.67 -7.29 50.62
N VAL A 12 4.35 -7.24 50.79
CA VAL A 12 3.41 -7.02 49.67
C VAL A 12 3.60 -5.65 49.04
N LEU A 13 3.71 -4.61 49.89
CA LEU A 13 3.97 -3.25 49.40
C LEU A 13 5.35 -3.14 48.70
N PHE A 14 6.37 -3.73 49.33
CA PHE A 14 7.71 -3.76 48.72
C PHE A 14 7.69 -4.46 47.34
N ALA A 15 7.07 -5.63 47.24
CA ALA A 15 6.94 -6.34 45.95
C ALA A 15 6.17 -5.51 44.93
N GLY A 16 5.10 -4.83 45.33
CA GLY A 16 4.34 -3.91 44.48
C GLY A 16 5.18 -2.75 43.95
N ILE A 17 5.98 -2.13 44.81
CA ILE A 17 6.87 -1.03 44.42
C ILE A 17 7.95 -1.53 43.45
N VAL A 18 8.55 -2.70 43.70
CA VAL A 18 9.56 -3.29 42.81
C VAL A 18 8.96 -3.62 41.46
N LEU A 19 7.77 -4.24 41.40
CA LEU A 19 7.09 -4.57 40.16
C LEU A 19 6.71 -3.31 39.35
N LEU A 20 6.15 -2.32 40.04
CA LEU A 20 5.78 -1.06 39.39
C LEU A 20 7.02 -0.30 38.89
N GLY A 21 8.04 -0.18 39.73
CA GLY A 21 9.28 0.49 39.35
C GLY A 21 10.01 -0.19 38.20
N SER A 22 10.11 -1.51 38.21
CA SER A 22 10.71 -2.27 37.11
C SER A 22 9.88 -2.16 35.83
N SER A 23 8.57 -2.16 35.91
CA SER A 23 7.67 -1.95 34.75
C SER A 23 7.85 -0.57 34.12
N ILE A 24 7.96 0.48 34.95
CA ILE A 24 8.19 1.85 34.46
C ILE A 24 9.57 1.97 33.79
N VAL A 25 10.61 1.46 34.45
CA VAL A 25 11.98 1.49 33.93
C VAL A 25 12.06 0.69 32.62
N ALA A 26 11.51 -0.53 32.59
CA ALA A 26 11.48 -1.33 31.40
C ALA A 26 10.68 -0.63 30.26
N GLY A 27 9.54 -0.05 30.60
CA GLY A 27 8.75 0.72 29.64
C GLY A 27 9.52 1.88 29.01
N GLU A 28 10.36 2.57 29.80
CA GLU A 28 11.17 3.68 29.30
C GLU A 28 12.41 3.23 28.51
N VAL A 29 13.11 2.19 29.01
CA VAL A 29 14.30 1.64 28.36
C VAL A 29 13.96 0.95 27.02
N PHE A 30 12.86 0.22 26.98
CA PHE A 30 12.40 -0.49 25.78
C PHE A 30 11.38 0.29 24.95
N LYS A 31 11.18 1.57 25.26
CA LYS A 31 10.37 2.44 24.44
C LYS A 31 10.96 2.48 23.04
N SER A 32 10.30 1.86 22.09
CA SER A 32 10.68 2.00 20.68
C SER A 32 10.49 3.46 20.28
N HIS A 33 11.56 4.21 20.17
CA HIS A 33 11.54 5.53 19.56
C HIS A 33 11.23 5.31 18.09
N ARG A 34 9.93 5.30 17.77
CA ARG A 34 9.50 5.37 16.39
C ARG A 34 9.99 6.72 15.88
N ARG A 35 10.94 6.70 14.96
CA ARG A 35 11.39 7.94 14.33
C ARG A 35 10.17 8.62 13.71
N GLU A 36 10.00 9.90 13.94
CA GLU A 36 8.91 10.69 13.35
C GLU A 36 8.95 10.65 11.83
N GLU A 37 10.15 10.48 11.27
CA GLU A 37 10.35 10.21 9.86
C GLU A 37 10.64 8.72 9.65
N MET A 38 9.63 7.98 9.21
CA MET A 38 9.78 6.58 8.83
C MET A 38 10.21 6.49 7.38
N GLY A 39 11.40 5.94 7.18
CA GLY A 39 11.88 5.59 5.86
C GLY A 39 12.92 6.55 5.30
N TYR A 40 13.53 6.11 4.23
CA TYR A 40 14.43 6.92 3.42
C TYR A 40 13.56 7.80 2.50
N PRO A 41 13.76 9.13 2.47
CA PRO A 41 12.99 9.97 1.57
C PRO A 41 13.33 9.60 0.12
N ILE A 42 12.40 8.97 -0.55
CA ILE A 42 12.52 8.67 -1.98
C ILE A 42 11.98 9.91 -2.72
N PRO A 43 12.80 10.63 -3.49
CA PRO A 43 12.31 11.76 -4.26
C PRO A 43 11.17 11.34 -5.19
N GLY A 44 9.98 11.93 -5.02
CA GLY A 44 8.79 11.65 -5.81
C GLY A 44 7.76 10.71 -5.17
N VAL A 45 8.00 10.23 -3.94
CA VAL A 45 6.99 9.52 -3.15
C VAL A 45 6.51 10.44 -2.03
N VAL A 46 5.27 10.88 -2.09
CA VAL A 46 4.62 11.56 -0.96
C VAL A 46 4.28 10.52 0.11
N ALA A 47 4.71 10.79 1.35
CA ALA A 47 4.39 9.92 2.49
C ALA A 47 2.87 9.86 2.71
N GLU A 48 2.35 8.66 2.98
CA GLU A 48 0.93 8.40 3.32
C GLU A 48 0.50 9.06 4.66
N GLY A 49 0.88 10.29 4.90
CA GLY A 49 0.57 11.03 6.14
C GLY A 49 0.26 12.50 5.91
N GLU A 50 0.59 13.03 4.74
CA GLU A 50 0.21 14.40 4.37
C GLU A 50 -1.08 14.40 3.52
N ALA A 51 -2.20 14.07 4.16
CA ALA A 51 -3.53 14.40 3.66
C ALA A 51 -3.75 15.92 3.76
N GLY A 52 -2.95 16.70 3.04
CA GLY A 52 -2.95 18.16 3.10
C GLY A 52 -3.16 18.87 1.76
N GLU A 53 -2.96 18.17 0.66
CA GLU A 53 -3.32 18.71 -0.67
C GLU A 53 -4.09 17.62 -1.42
N ALA A 54 -5.33 17.90 -1.78
CA ALA A 54 -6.15 16.97 -2.57
C ALA A 54 -5.32 16.52 -3.77
N ALA A 55 -5.11 15.21 -3.92
CA ALA A 55 -4.32 14.65 -5.01
C ALA A 55 -4.83 15.26 -6.31
N LYS A 56 -3.94 15.93 -7.04
CA LYS A 56 -4.31 16.56 -8.32
C LYS A 56 -4.82 15.48 -9.26
N PRO A 57 -5.83 15.78 -10.09
CA PRO A 57 -6.35 14.82 -11.04
C PRO A 57 -5.25 14.35 -12.00
N ILE A 58 -5.35 13.13 -12.50
CA ILE A 58 -4.33 12.50 -13.35
C ILE A 58 -3.99 13.37 -14.58
N GLU A 59 -4.94 14.12 -15.09
CA GLU A 59 -4.78 15.03 -16.24
C GLU A 59 -3.71 16.10 -15.98
N PHE A 60 -3.58 16.54 -14.73
CA PHE A 60 -2.54 17.48 -14.35
C PHE A 60 -1.14 16.91 -14.56
N TYR A 61 -0.97 15.64 -14.24
CA TYR A 61 0.33 14.95 -14.41
C TYR A 61 0.58 14.56 -15.85
N LEU A 62 -0.46 14.20 -16.61
CA LEU A 62 -0.35 13.86 -18.02
C LEU A 62 0.13 15.04 -18.87
N ALA A 63 -0.22 16.28 -18.50
CA ALA A 63 0.20 17.48 -19.23
C ALA A 63 1.75 17.64 -19.29
N SER A 64 2.47 17.09 -18.33
CA SER A 64 3.94 17.15 -18.24
C SER A 64 4.60 15.77 -18.29
N ALA A 65 3.85 14.73 -18.66
CA ALA A 65 4.36 13.37 -18.69
C ALA A 65 5.42 13.17 -19.79
N ASP A 66 6.45 12.42 -19.44
CA ASP A 66 7.52 12.04 -20.36
C ASP A 66 7.37 10.55 -20.74
N PRO A 67 7.04 10.23 -22.01
CA PRO A 67 6.88 8.85 -22.46
C PRO A 67 8.11 7.98 -22.20
N ALA A 68 9.33 8.52 -22.32
CA ALA A 68 10.55 7.76 -22.09
C ALA A 68 10.71 7.34 -20.63
N LYS A 69 10.30 8.19 -19.70
CA LYS A 69 10.22 7.84 -18.26
C LYS A 69 9.11 6.82 -18.00
N GLY A 70 7.99 6.96 -18.70
CA GLY A 70 6.89 6.00 -18.65
C GLY A 70 7.34 4.60 -19.10
N GLU A 71 8.08 4.50 -20.18
CA GLU A 71 8.65 3.25 -20.68
C GLU A 71 9.60 2.60 -19.65
N GLN A 72 10.44 3.39 -19.01
CA GLN A 72 11.30 2.90 -17.93
C GLN A 72 10.50 2.38 -16.74
N SER A 73 9.41 3.06 -16.37
CA SER A 73 8.51 2.63 -15.30
C SER A 73 7.78 1.33 -15.67
N PHE A 74 7.40 1.18 -16.93
CA PHE A 74 6.73 -0.01 -17.46
C PHE A 74 7.58 -1.29 -17.35
N LYS A 75 8.90 -1.19 -17.25
CA LYS A 75 9.78 -2.35 -17.01
C LYS A 75 9.37 -3.19 -15.80
N LYS A 76 8.76 -2.56 -14.79
CA LYS A 76 8.22 -3.26 -13.61
C LYS A 76 7.01 -4.12 -13.94
N CYS A 77 6.29 -3.78 -14.99
CA CYS A 77 5.07 -4.46 -15.45
C CYS A 77 5.37 -5.51 -16.52
N ALA A 78 6.50 -5.37 -17.21
CA ALA A 78 6.89 -6.19 -18.35
C ALA A 78 7.14 -7.67 -18.02
N ALA A 79 7.33 -8.01 -16.73
CA ALA A 79 7.39 -9.40 -16.29
C ALA A 79 6.08 -10.17 -16.49
N CYS A 80 4.94 -9.45 -16.49
CA CYS A 80 3.61 -10.03 -16.56
C CYS A 80 2.80 -9.54 -17.77
N HIS A 81 3.14 -8.39 -18.33
CA HIS A 81 2.39 -7.75 -19.39
C HIS A 81 3.26 -7.48 -20.61
N ASN A 82 2.62 -7.51 -21.77
CA ASN A 82 3.18 -7.06 -23.04
C ASN A 82 2.38 -5.83 -23.51
N ALA A 83 3.04 -4.84 -24.06
CA ALA A 83 2.42 -3.63 -24.60
C ALA A 83 2.65 -3.46 -26.11
N ASP A 84 3.16 -4.48 -26.81
CA ASP A 84 3.37 -4.43 -28.26
C ASP A 84 2.04 -4.61 -29.01
N LYS A 85 1.90 -3.90 -30.13
CA LYS A 85 0.74 -4.03 -30.99
C LYS A 85 0.60 -5.47 -31.51
N GLY A 86 -0.51 -6.13 -31.17
CA GLY A 86 -0.74 -7.52 -31.52
C GLY A 86 0.13 -8.53 -30.79
N GLY A 87 0.82 -8.08 -29.74
CA GLY A 87 1.60 -8.97 -28.89
C GLY A 87 0.74 -9.96 -28.11
N ALA A 88 1.33 -11.09 -27.76
CA ALA A 88 0.64 -12.15 -27.01
C ALA A 88 0.34 -11.74 -25.57
N ASN A 89 -0.73 -12.31 -24.99
CA ASN A 89 -0.92 -12.30 -23.55
C ASN A 89 0.18 -13.10 -22.85
N ALA A 90 0.57 -12.68 -21.66
CA ALA A 90 1.52 -13.37 -20.79
C ALA A 90 0.82 -13.83 -19.51
N LEU A 91 1.42 -13.61 -18.33
CA LEU A 91 0.72 -13.81 -17.05
C LEU A 91 -0.48 -12.87 -16.91
N GLY A 92 -0.36 -11.66 -17.46
CA GLY A 92 -1.43 -10.68 -17.62
C GLY A 92 -1.80 -10.48 -19.09
N PRO A 93 -2.86 -9.70 -19.36
CA PRO A 93 -3.25 -9.36 -20.74
C PRO A 93 -2.21 -8.47 -21.42
N ASN A 94 -2.20 -8.50 -22.75
CA ASN A 94 -1.55 -7.47 -23.55
C ASN A 94 -2.23 -6.12 -23.29
N LEU A 95 -1.45 -5.04 -23.17
CA LEU A 95 -1.94 -3.71 -22.80
C LEU A 95 -2.00 -2.73 -23.97
N TRP A 96 -1.68 -3.18 -25.19
CA TRP A 96 -1.78 -2.30 -26.36
C TRP A 96 -3.23 -1.86 -26.57
N GLY A 97 -3.45 -0.55 -26.58
CA GLY A 97 -4.76 0.04 -26.85
C GLY A 97 -5.79 -0.17 -25.75
N VAL A 98 -5.39 -0.54 -24.53
CA VAL A 98 -6.30 -0.83 -23.42
C VAL A 98 -7.15 0.37 -23.01
N LEU A 99 -6.65 1.60 -23.18
CA LEU A 99 -7.45 2.81 -22.90
C LEU A 99 -8.62 2.91 -23.90
N GLY A 100 -9.82 3.10 -23.36
CA GLY A 100 -11.06 3.09 -24.11
C GLY A 100 -11.79 1.75 -24.13
N GLU A 101 -11.13 0.66 -23.69
CA GLU A 101 -11.77 -0.65 -23.59
C GLU A 101 -12.56 -0.85 -22.30
N ALA A 102 -13.53 -1.76 -22.32
CA ALA A 102 -14.28 -2.12 -21.11
C ALA A 102 -13.39 -2.84 -20.10
N VAL A 103 -13.53 -2.47 -18.83
CA VAL A 103 -12.75 -3.05 -17.72
C VAL A 103 -12.96 -4.56 -17.65
N GLY A 104 -11.86 -5.30 -17.60
CA GLY A 104 -11.87 -6.76 -17.51
C GLY A 104 -12.45 -7.48 -18.73
N LYS A 105 -12.39 -6.86 -19.88
CA LYS A 105 -12.79 -7.42 -21.19
C LYS A 105 -11.66 -7.28 -22.21
N GLY A 106 -11.80 -7.95 -23.33
CA GLY A 106 -10.88 -7.80 -24.46
C GLY A 106 -9.68 -8.73 -24.43
N HIS A 107 -8.84 -8.59 -25.45
CA HIS A 107 -7.57 -9.29 -25.69
C HIS A 107 -7.61 -10.84 -25.62
N GLY A 108 -8.78 -11.48 -25.58
CA GLY A 108 -8.88 -12.93 -25.41
C GLY A 108 -8.27 -13.44 -24.09
N TYR A 109 -8.17 -12.58 -23.07
CA TYR A 109 -7.60 -12.92 -21.77
C TYR A 109 -8.69 -13.31 -20.76
N ALA A 110 -8.41 -14.34 -19.95
CA ALA A 110 -9.29 -14.80 -18.88
C ALA A 110 -9.12 -13.96 -17.61
N PHE A 111 -9.81 -12.84 -17.54
CA PHE A 111 -9.80 -11.96 -16.36
C PHE A 111 -10.39 -12.63 -15.12
N SER A 112 -10.01 -12.13 -13.93
CA SER A 112 -10.66 -12.56 -12.69
C SER A 112 -12.14 -12.14 -12.67
N PRO A 113 -13.03 -12.88 -12.00
CA PRO A 113 -14.43 -12.47 -11.84
C PRO A 113 -14.57 -11.06 -11.24
N ALA A 114 -13.69 -10.70 -10.31
CA ALA A 114 -13.67 -9.37 -9.70
C ALA A 114 -13.44 -8.25 -10.72
N LEU A 115 -12.54 -8.46 -11.68
CA LEU A 115 -12.25 -7.44 -12.69
C LEU A 115 -13.27 -7.49 -13.84
N SER A 116 -13.65 -8.67 -14.32
CA SER A 116 -14.63 -8.82 -15.40
C SER A 116 -16.05 -8.40 -15.00
N GLY A 117 -16.36 -8.42 -13.71
CA GLY A 117 -17.62 -7.95 -13.15
C GLY A 117 -17.62 -6.50 -12.68
N HIS A 118 -16.46 -5.82 -12.69
CA HIS A 118 -16.34 -4.45 -12.20
C HIS A 118 -17.19 -3.45 -13.01
N GLY A 119 -17.22 -3.63 -14.34
CA GLY A 119 -17.88 -2.68 -15.25
C GLY A 119 -17.05 -1.42 -15.50
N GLY A 120 -17.57 -0.54 -16.35
CA GLY A 120 -16.90 0.70 -16.73
C GLY A 120 -15.90 0.52 -17.86
N THR A 121 -15.15 1.57 -18.14
CA THR A 121 -14.18 1.68 -19.25
C THR A 121 -12.85 2.15 -18.71
N TRP A 122 -11.76 1.71 -19.29
CA TRP A 122 -10.43 2.20 -18.97
C TRP A 122 -10.25 3.62 -19.53
N ASP A 123 -10.48 4.61 -18.72
CA ASP A 123 -10.04 5.98 -18.92
C ASP A 123 -8.83 6.30 -18.03
N TRP A 124 -8.34 7.52 -18.11
CA TRP A 124 -7.15 7.91 -17.34
C TRP A 124 -7.38 7.84 -15.83
N THR A 125 -8.54 8.24 -15.35
CA THR A 125 -8.91 8.21 -13.94
C THR A 125 -9.03 6.77 -13.43
N THR A 126 -9.80 5.95 -14.12
CA THR A 126 -10.01 4.54 -13.82
C THR A 126 -8.70 3.76 -13.82
N MET A 127 -7.82 4.04 -14.80
CA MET A 127 -6.50 3.43 -14.89
C MET A 127 -5.60 3.90 -13.74
N SER A 128 -5.65 5.16 -13.37
CA SER A 128 -4.90 5.70 -12.22
C SER A 128 -5.33 5.03 -10.93
N ASP A 129 -6.62 4.92 -10.68
CA ASP A 129 -7.16 4.26 -9.48
C ASP A 129 -6.78 2.78 -9.42
N TRP A 130 -6.85 2.10 -10.56
CA TRP A 130 -6.41 0.71 -10.69
C TRP A 130 -4.93 0.55 -10.34
N LEU A 131 -4.05 1.39 -10.92
CA LEU A 131 -2.61 1.33 -10.70
C LEU A 131 -2.22 1.79 -9.28
N ALA A 132 -2.99 2.66 -8.66
CA ALA A 132 -2.75 3.07 -7.28
C ALA A 132 -2.98 1.92 -6.28
N ASN A 133 -4.04 1.15 -6.45
CA ASN A 133 -4.32 -0.01 -5.60
C ASN A 133 -5.26 -1.01 -6.28
N PRO A 134 -4.73 -2.02 -6.99
CA PRO A 134 -5.55 -3.01 -7.69
C PRO A 134 -6.51 -3.78 -6.79
N LYS A 135 -6.11 -4.10 -5.56
CA LYS A 135 -6.94 -4.84 -4.60
C LYS A 135 -8.09 -4.00 -4.04
N LYS A 136 -7.90 -2.68 -3.91
CA LYS A 136 -8.96 -1.76 -3.51
C LYS A 136 -9.94 -1.54 -4.65
N PHE A 137 -9.43 -1.40 -5.88
CA PHE A 137 -10.23 -1.19 -7.08
C PHE A 137 -11.09 -2.41 -7.41
N ALA A 138 -10.52 -3.59 -7.43
CA ALA A 138 -11.20 -4.86 -7.72
C ALA A 138 -10.81 -5.93 -6.69
N PRO A 139 -11.50 -6.01 -5.54
CA PRO A 139 -11.22 -7.02 -4.51
C PRO A 139 -11.37 -8.44 -5.08
N GLY A 140 -10.31 -9.24 -5.00
CA GLY A 140 -10.24 -10.57 -5.63
C GLY A 140 -9.54 -10.58 -6.98
N THR A 141 -8.95 -9.47 -7.42
CA THR A 141 -8.08 -9.44 -8.60
C THR A 141 -6.85 -10.32 -8.40
N LYS A 142 -6.34 -10.86 -9.51
CA LYS A 142 -5.07 -11.61 -9.54
C LYS A 142 -3.85 -10.71 -9.62
N MET A 143 -4.01 -9.45 -10.02
CA MET A 143 -2.91 -8.49 -10.15
C MET A 143 -2.48 -7.98 -8.77
N THR A 144 -1.18 -8.14 -8.49
CA THR A 144 -0.55 -7.69 -7.22
C THR A 144 0.86 -7.18 -7.53
N PHE A 145 1.19 -6.02 -6.99
CA PHE A 145 2.55 -5.46 -6.94
C PHE A 145 2.72 -4.59 -5.70
#